data_e16d1ef82284ba9ec52db6292761a580
#
_entry.id   e16d1ef82284ba9ec52db6292761a580
#
_cell.length_a   1.000
_cell.length_b   1.000
_cell.length_c   1.000
_cell.angle_alpha   90.00
_cell.angle_beta   90.00
_cell.angle_gamma   90.00
#
_symmetry.space_group_name_H-M   'P 1'
#
loop_
_entity.id
_entity.type
_entity.pdbx_description
1 polymer ?
#
loop_
_entity_poly.entity_id
_entity_poly.type
_entity_poly.pdbx_seq_one_letter_code
_entity_poly.pdbx_strand_id
1 'polypeptide(L)'
;MNCSQAYVAIDFETADSRRDSACAVGLTKVRSGEIVDRLYGLIRPPRSRFSPFCVNVHGIRWSDVKDAPPFREFWIENAGFLEGVQFLAAHNASFDRSVLGACCTMAGLPAPSLPFVCTVDLARNLWSLRPTKLPDVCRHLGLDLNHHHAGSDAEACARIVMAAVAENPRCLAPFGV
;
A
#
# COMPACT_ATOMS: atom_id res chain seq x y z
N MET A 1 -23.58 -9.13 -11.96
CA MET A 1 -22.71 -8.39 -11.02
C MET A 1 -21.67 -9.36 -10.49
N ASN A 2 -20.51 -9.42 -11.12
CA ASN A 2 -19.42 -10.29 -10.62
C ASN A 2 -18.58 -9.52 -9.60
N CYS A 3 -19.00 -9.57 -8.34
CA CYS A 3 -18.24 -9.03 -7.23
C CYS A 3 -17.37 -10.08 -6.53
N SER A 4 -16.61 -10.86 -7.30
CA SER A 4 -15.61 -11.76 -6.70
C SER A 4 -14.19 -11.20 -6.78
N GLN A 5 -14.04 -9.89 -6.99
CA GLN A 5 -12.70 -9.28 -7.02
C GLN A 5 -12.07 -9.33 -5.63
N ALA A 6 -10.88 -9.93 -5.57
CA ALA A 6 -10.03 -9.89 -4.41
C ALA A 6 -8.78 -9.05 -4.73
N TYR A 7 -8.44 -8.09 -3.86
CA TYR A 7 -7.24 -7.29 -3.98
C TYR A 7 -6.64 -6.96 -2.62
N VAL A 8 -5.40 -6.50 -2.65
CA VAL A 8 -4.72 -5.97 -1.47
C VAL A 8 -4.32 -4.53 -1.73
N ALA A 9 -4.72 -3.63 -0.85
CA ALA A 9 -4.14 -2.31 -0.78
C ALA A 9 -2.85 -2.37 0.05
N ILE A 10 -1.80 -1.69 -0.41
CA ILE A 10 -0.47 -1.70 0.17
C ILE A 10 0.05 -0.27 0.31
N ASP A 11 0.75 -0.02 1.41
CA ASP A 11 1.46 1.21 1.67
C ASP A 11 2.77 0.93 2.41
N PHE A 12 3.87 1.55 1.98
CA PHE A 12 5.19 1.40 2.58
C PHE A 12 5.68 2.70 3.20
N GLU A 13 6.28 2.58 4.40
CA GLU A 13 7.17 3.61 4.92
C GLU A 13 8.64 3.22 4.69
N THR A 14 9.48 4.21 4.35
CA THR A 14 10.88 3.99 4.02
C THR A 14 11.82 4.75 4.94
N ALA A 15 12.94 4.14 5.32
CA ALA A 15 13.95 4.74 6.20
C ALA A 15 14.72 5.89 5.51
N ASP A 16 14.90 5.80 4.20
CA ASP A 16 15.60 6.81 3.38
C ASP A 16 15.03 6.86 1.96
N SER A 17 15.65 7.63 1.05
CA SER A 17 15.21 7.79 -0.34
C SER A 17 15.41 6.54 -1.22
N ARG A 18 16.11 5.52 -0.74
CA ARG A 18 16.34 4.28 -1.47
C ARG A 18 15.11 3.39 -1.39
N ARG A 19 14.76 2.77 -2.49
CA ARG A 19 13.56 1.94 -2.60
C ARG A 19 13.65 0.62 -1.82
N ASP A 20 14.84 0.15 -1.50
CA ASP A 20 15.10 -1.04 -0.69
C ASP A 20 15.09 -0.79 0.83
N SER A 21 14.67 0.39 1.28
CA SER A 21 14.74 0.83 2.67
C SER A 21 13.40 0.76 3.42
N ALA A 22 12.49 -0.13 3.01
CA ALA A 22 11.21 -0.30 3.72
C ALA A 22 11.43 -0.51 5.23
N CYS A 23 10.74 0.28 6.05
CA CYS A 23 10.78 0.19 7.52
C CYS A 23 9.41 -0.11 8.15
N ALA A 24 8.33 0.02 7.40
CA ALA A 24 7.01 -0.49 7.76
C ALA A 24 6.22 -0.81 6.48
N VAL A 25 5.22 -1.65 6.61
CA VAL A 25 4.24 -1.94 5.57
C VAL A 25 2.85 -2.12 6.17
N GLY A 26 1.86 -1.58 5.48
CA GLY A 26 0.44 -1.85 5.72
C GLY A 26 -0.15 -2.60 4.54
N LEU A 27 -0.93 -3.63 4.82
CA LEU A 27 -1.69 -4.40 3.84
C LEU A 27 -3.14 -4.49 4.29
N THR A 28 -4.07 -4.21 3.39
CA THR A 28 -5.51 -4.39 3.63
C THR A 28 -6.11 -5.24 2.51
N LYS A 29 -6.59 -6.43 2.87
CA LYS A 29 -7.18 -7.37 1.93
C LYS A 29 -8.68 -7.14 1.82
N VAL A 30 -9.14 -7.00 0.59
CA VAL A 30 -10.56 -6.87 0.26
C VAL A 30 -10.98 -8.07 -0.58
N ARG A 31 -12.16 -8.61 -0.30
CA ARG A 31 -12.80 -9.66 -1.08
C ARG A 31 -14.29 -9.36 -1.18
N SER A 32 -14.82 -9.41 -2.39
CA SER A 32 -16.26 -9.19 -2.63
C SER A 32 -16.80 -7.87 -2.07
N GLY A 33 -15.98 -6.81 -2.08
CA GLY A 33 -16.35 -5.49 -1.59
C GLY A 33 -16.30 -5.32 -0.07
N GLU A 34 -15.72 -6.29 0.66
CA GLU A 34 -15.54 -6.22 2.12
C GLU A 34 -14.06 -6.35 2.49
N ILE A 35 -13.63 -5.60 3.50
CA ILE A 35 -12.30 -5.76 4.09
C ILE A 35 -12.34 -7.04 4.93
N VAL A 36 -11.56 -8.04 4.51
CA VAL A 36 -11.51 -9.36 5.15
C VAL A 36 -10.30 -9.56 6.04
N ASP A 37 -9.22 -8.80 5.82
CA ASP A 37 -8.00 -8.93 6.62
C ASP A 37 -7.16 -7.64 6.58
N ARG A 38 -6.34 -7.44 7.61
CA ARG A 38 -5.42 -6.32 7.76
C ARG A 38 -4.12 -6.81 8.36
N LEU A 39 -3.02 -6.31 7.83
CA LEU A 39 -1.69 -6.56 8.33
C LEU A 39 -0.92 -5.24 8.42
N TYR A 40 -0.32 -4.98 9.54
CA TYR A 40 0.68 -3.93 9.71
C TYR A 40 1.93 -4.55 10.32
N GLY A 41 3.10 -4.22 9.79
CA GLY A 41 4.34 -4.71 10.35
C GLY A 41 5.49 -3.74 10.18
N LEU A 42 6.32 -3.69 11.20
CA LEU A 42 7.62 -3.05 11.16
C LEU A 42 8.61 -3.98 10.45
N ILE A 43 9.49 -3.39 9.67
CA ILE A 43 10.52 -4.10 8.91
C ILE A 43 11.87 -3.51 9.27
N ARG A 44 12.86 -4.35 9.55
CA ARG A 44 14.22 -3.90 9.73
C ARG A 44 14.86 -3.63 8.36
N PRO A 45 15.12 -2.34 8.03
CA PRO A 45 15.77 -2.02 6.77
C PRO A 45 17.24 -2.47 6.77
N PRO A 46 17.88 -2.63 5.60
CA PRO A 46 19.25 -3.14 5.50
C PRO A 46 20.30 -2.20 6.08
N ARG A 47 19.94 -0.96 6.36
CA ARG A 47 20.81 0.09 6.90
C ARG A 47 20.17 0.76 8.11
N SER A 48 20.97 1.03 9.14
CA SER A 48 20.50 1.65 10.39
C SER A 48 20.29 3.18 10.29
N ARG A 49 20.72 3.79 9.19
CA ARG A 49 20.60 5.26 9.00
C ARG A 49 19.24 5.61 8.44
N PHE A 50 18.52 6.47 9.17
CA PHE A 50 17.24 7.03 8.76
C PHE A 50 17.41 8.48 8.29
N SER A 51 16.73 8.84 7.22
CA SER A 51 16.62 10.23 6.78
C SER A 51 15.78 11.02 7.77
N PRO A 52 16.25 12.20 8.26
CA PRO A 52 15.42 13.06 9.10
C PRO A 52 14.09 13.44 8.44
N PHE A 53 14.07 13.58 7.12
CA PHE A 53 12.84 13.84 6.37
C PHE A 53 11.83 12.70 6.55
N CYS A 54 12.25 11.44 6.34
CA CYS A 54 11.38 10.28 6.48
C CYS A 54 10.87 10.15 7.93
N VAL A 55 11.76 10.30 8.91
CA VAL A 55 11.38 10.29 10.34
C VAL A 55 10.34 11.38 10.65
N ASN A 56 10.49 12.58 10.10
CA ASN A 56 9.52 13.66 10.32
C ASN A 56 8.14 13.35 9.67
N VAL A 57 8.10 12.50 8.64
CA VAL A 57 6.87 12.10 7.96
C VAL A 57 6.13 11.04 8.77
N HIS A 58 6.76 9.91 9.07
CA HIS A 58 6.08 8.73 9.66
C HIS A 58 6.47 8.44 11.13
N GLY A 59 7.44 9.14 11.69
CA GLY A 59 7.85 9.00 13.09
C GLY A 59 8.75 7.81 13.42
N ILE A 60 8.87 6.82 12.52
CA ILE A 60 9.61 5.59 12.76
C ILE A 60 11.11 5.87 12.76
N ARG A 61 11.82 5.29 13.75
CA ARG A 61 13.26 5.43 13.95
C ARG A 61 13.92 4.05 13.94
N TRP A 62 15.25 4.03 13.85
CA TRP A 62 16.01 2.80 13.95
C TRP A 62 15.72 2.02 15.24
N SER A 63 15.54 2.71 16.37
CA SER A 63 15.17 2.09 17.66
C SER A 63 13.92 1.23 17.59
N ASP A 64 12.98 1.60 16.72
CA ASP A 64 11.67 0.96 16.64
C ASP A 64 11.71 -0.31 15.78
N VAL A 65 12.67 -0.38 14.85
CA VAL A 65 12.74 -1.46 13.84
C VAL A 65 13.98 -2.34 13.95
N LYS A 66 14.95 -2.02 14.83
CA LYS A 66 16.21 -2.77 14.94
C LYS A 66 16.02 -4.25 15.28
N ASP A 67 14.96 -4.57 16.01
CA ASP A 67 14.61 -5.93 16.45
C ASP A 67 13.46 -6.53 15.59
N ALA A 68 12.96 -5.80 14.60
CA ALA A 68 11.96 -6.30 13.66
C ALA A 68 12.58 -7.29 12.64
N PRO A 69 11.79 -8.17 12.03
CA PRO A 69 12.28 -9.05 10.98
C PRO A 69 12.77 -8.23 9.77
N PRO A 70 13.83 -8.68 9.07
CA PRO A 70 14.17 -8.10 7.77
C PRO A 70 13.07 -8.40 6.74
N PHE A 71 13.03 -7.63 5.64
CA PHE A 71 11.99 -7.75 4.62
C PHE A 71 11.79 -9.19 4.13
N ARG A 72 12.87 -9.96 3.93
CA ARG A 72 12.78 -11.36 3.46
C ARG A 72 11.94 -12.22 4.38
N GLU A 73 12.22 -12.18 5.68
CA GLU A 73 11.51 -12.99 6.68
C GLU A 73 10.05 -12.58 6.78
N PHE A 74 9.82 -11.27 6.92
CA PHE A 74 8.47 -10.70 6.97
C PHE A 74 7.63 -11.09 5.74
N TRP A 75 8.21 -10.96 4.53
CA TRP A 75 7.48 -11.21 3.29
C TRP A 75 7.14 -12.68 3.09
N ILE A 76 8.06 -13.59 3.44
CA ILE A 76 7.83 -15.04 3.35
C ILE A 76 6.76 -15.48 4.35
N GLU A 77 6.83 -15.00 5.59
CA GLU A 77 5.86 -15.34 6.64
C GLU A 77 4.43 -14.90 6.27
N ASN A 78 4.32 -13.79 5.57
CA ASN A 78 3.03 -13.20 5.19
C ASN A 78 2.66 -13.42 3.71
N ALA A 79 3.35 -14.30 2.98
CA ALA A 79 3.11 -14.53 1.55
C ALA A 79 1.67 -14.95 1.24
N GLY A 80 1.03 -15.70 2.12
CA GLY A 80 -0.38 -16.11 2.01
C GLY A 80 -1.37 -14.96 1.97
N PHE A 81 -0.95 -13.75 2.40
CA PHE A 81 -1.81 -12.56 2.33
C PHE A 81 -2.20 -12.20 0.88
N LEU A 82 -1.36 -12.53 -0.09
CA LEU A 82 -1.61 -12.29 -1.51
C LEU A 82 -2.31 -13.46 -2.24
N GLU A 83 -2.66 -14.54 -1.54
CA GLU A 83 -3.35 -15.66 -2.17
C GLU A 83 -4.73 -15.27 -2.70
N GLY A 84 -5.00 -15.62 -3.97
CA GLY A 84 -6.26 -15.35 -4.67
C GLY A 84 -6.46 -13.86 -5.01
N VAL A 85 -5.43 -13.02 -4.88
CA VAL A 85 -5.46 -11.58 -5.17
C VAL A 85 -5.25 -11.35 -6.67
N GLN A 86 -6.05 -10.47 -7.25
CA GLN A 86 -6.02 -10.14 -8.68
C GLN A 86 -5.18 -8.90 -8.98
N PHE A 87 -5.09 -7.96 -8.05
CA PHE A 87 -4.28 -6.74 -8.19
C PHE A 87 -3.87 -6.17 -6.83
N LEU A 88 -2.89 -5.28 -6.86
CA LEU A 88 -2.52 -4.44 -5.73
C LEU A 88 -3.04 -3.02 -5.94
N ALA A 89 -3.38 -2.32 -4.87
CA ALA A 89 -3.77 -0.92 -4.92
C ALA A 89 -2.89 -0.09 -3.99
N ALA A 90 -2.52 1.13 -4.40
CA ALA A 90 -1.77 2.05 -3.57
C ALA A 90 -2.05 3.50 -3.94
N HIS A 91 -1.79 4.43 -3.03
CA HIS A 91 -1.89 5.86 -3.30
C HIS A 91 -0.56 6.40 -3.84
N ASN A 92 -0.53 6.82 -5.12
CA ASN A 92 0.73 7.03 -5.88
C ASN A 92 1.50 5.71 -6.10
N ALA A 93 0.81 4.73 -6.67
CA ALA A 93 1.20 3.33 -6.78
C ALA A 93 2.59 3.07 -7.38
N SER A 94 3.15 4.02 -8.14
CA SER A 94 4.52 3.93 -8.67
C SER A 94 5.58 3.87 -7.56
N PHE A 95 5.31 4.52 -6.42
CA PHE A 95 6.19 4.50 -5.26
C PHE A 95 6.20 3.10 -4.64
N ASP A 96 5.05 2.60 -4.21
CA ASP A 96 4.94 1.31 -3.51
C ASP A 96 5.37 0.14 -4.39
N ARG A 97 5.01 0.17 -5.67
CA ARG A 97 5.49 -0.79 -6.66
C ARG A 97 7.02 -0.82 -6.74
N SER A 98 7.67 0.36 -6.73
CA SER A 98 9.13 0.45 -6.80
C SER A 98 9.81 -0.01 -5.50
N VAL A 99 9.20 0.27 -4.32
CA VAL A 99 9.69 -0.20 -3.02
C VAL A 99 9.57 -1.72 -2.95
N LEU A 100 8.41 -2.28 -3.26
CA LEU A 100 8.19 -3.73 -3.27
C LEU A 100 9.19 -4.44 -4.19
N GLY A 101 9.35 -3.96 -5.42
CA GLY A 101 10.29 -4.53 -6.37
C GLY A 101 11.74 -4.49 -5.89
N ALA A 102 12.19 -3.37 -5.34
CA ALA A 102 13.55 -3.22 -4.83
C ALA A 102 13.81 -4.09 -3.59
N CYS A 103 12.85 -4.15 -2.67
CA CYS A 103 12.93 -5.02 -1.48
C CYS A 103 12.95 -6.51 -1.86
N CYS A 104 12.10 -6.93 -2.80
CA CYS A 104 12.12 -8.30 -3.32
C CYS A 104 13.45 -8.64 -3.98
N THR A 105 13.97 -7.76 -4.83
CA THR A 105 15.28 -7.94 -5.49
C THR A 105 16.39 -8.09 -4.47
N MET A 106 16.47 -7.19 -3.48
CA MET A 106 17.45 -7.25 -2.41
C MET A 106 17.34 -8.55 -1.58
N ALA A 107 16.12 -9.02 -1.36
CA ALA A 107 15.82 -10.22 -0.61
C ALA A 107 16.06 -11.53 -1.41
N GLY A 108 16.34 -11.46 -2.71
CA GLY A 108 16.41 -12.62 -3.60
C GLY A 108 15.06 -13.33 -3.74
N LEU A 109 13.97 -12.56 -3.75
CA LEU A 109 12.60 -13.06 -3.90
C LEU A 109 12.01 -12.56 -5.24
N PRO A 110 11.14 -13.33 -5.90
CA PRO A 110 10.37 -12.82 -7.02
C PRO A 110 9.38 -11.74 -6.53
N ALA A 111 9.32 -10.63 -7.24
CA ALA A 111 8.28 -9.64 -7.00
C ALA A 111 6.93 -10.18 -7.51
N PRO A 112 5.80 -9.88 -6.82
CA PRO A 112 4.48 -10.26 -7.29
C PRO A 112 4.20 -9.70 -8.70
N SER A 113 3.76 -10.57 -9.63
CA SER A 113 3.37 -10.19 -11.00
C SER A 113 1.93 -9.72 -11.07
N LEU A 114 1.52 -8.87 -10.12
CA LEU A 114 0.17 -8.34 -10.03
C LEU A 114 0.12 -6.92 -10.62
N PRO A 115 -0.96 -6.56 -11.36
CA PRO A 115 -1.17 -5.18 -11.76
C PRO A 115 -1.36 -4.29 -10.54
N PHE A 116 -1.05 -2.99 -10.69
CA PHE A 116 -1.26 -1.99 -9.65
C PHE A 116 -2.34 -1.00 -10.07
N VAL A 117 -3.30 -0.78 -9.19
CA VAL A 117 -4.30 0.27 -9.28
C VAL A 117 -3.84 1.48 -8.47
N CYS A 118 -3.73 2.64 -9.13
CA CYS A 118 -3.34 3.88 -8.48
C CYS A 118 -4.59 4.65 -8.03
N THR A 119 -4.77 4.82 -6.73
CA THR A 119 -5.94 5.54 -6.20
C THR A 119 -5.90 7.05 -6.48
N VAL A 120 -4.72 7.64 -6.78
CA VAL A 120 -4.62 9.00 -7.28
C VAL A 120 -5.29 9.13 -8.65
N ASP A 121 -5.03 8.16 -9.55
CA ASP A 121 -5.60 8.18 -10.90
C ASP A 121 -7.11 7.88 -10.86
N LEU A 122 -7.55 6.98 -9.99
CA LEU A 122 -8.98 6.77 -9.73
C LEU A 122 -9.66 8.07 -9.30
N ALA A 123 -9.09 8.79 -8.32
CA ALA A 123 -9.66 10.02 -7.80
C ALA A 123 -9.73 11.13 -8.86
N ARG A 124 -8.71 11.23 -9.71
CA ARG A 124 -8.70 12.19 -10.83
C ARG A 124 -9.73 11.87 -11.89
N ASN A 125 -9.81 10.59 -12.26
CA ASN A 125 -10.65 10.16 -13.38
C ASN A 125 -12.13 10.09 -13.01
N LEU A 126 -12.45 9.66 -11.79
CA LEU A 126 -13.83 9.44 -11.37
C LEU A 126 -14.45 10.69 -10.74
N TRP A 127 -13.71 11.37 -9.85
CA TRP A 127 -14.23 12.52 -9.09
C TRP A 127 -13.64 13.85 -9.52
N SER A 128 -12.75 13.88 -10.52
CA SER A 128 -12.07 15.11 -11.00
C SER A 128 -11.40 15.90 -9.86
N LEU A 129 -10.95 15.21 -8.80
CA LEU A 129 -10.38 15.84 -7.62
C LEU A 129 -9.03 16.49 -7.92
N ARG A 130 -8.81 17.67 -7.34
CA ARG A 130 -7.53 18.38 -7.28
C ARG A 130 -7.54 19.29 -6.04
N PRO A 131 -6.60 19.18 -5.10
CA PRO A 131 -5.48 18.22 -5.05
C PRO A 131 -5.95 16.78 -4.77
N THR A 132 -5.07 15.81 -5.01
CA THR A 132 -5.34 14.36 -4.83
C THR A 132 -4.35 13.71 -3.88
N LYS A 133 -3.92 14.41 -2.83
CA LYS A 133 -3.20 13.75 -1.73
C LYS A 133 -4.17 12.84 -0.98
N LEU A 134 -3.67 11.79 -0.36
CA LEU A 134 -4.51 10.82 0.35
C LEU A 134 -5.51 11.49 1.34
N PRO A 135 -5.10 12.47 2.17
CA PRO A 135 -6.04 13.19 3.04
C PRO A 135 -7.16 13.94 2.28
N ASP A 136 -6.88 14.44 1.07
CA ASP A 136 -7.88 15.17 0.29
C ASP A 136 -8.95 14.22 -0.24
N VAL A 137 -8.53 13.04 -0.73
CA VAL A 137 -9.43 12.00 -1.22
C VAL A 137 -10.24 11.41 -0.05
N CYS A 138 -9.60 11.15 1.08
CA CYS A 138 -10.30 10.68 2.29
C CYS A 138 -11.37 11.69 2.75
N ARG A 139 -11.04 12.99 2.78
CA ARG A 139 -12.00 14.04 3.14
C ARG A 139 -13.19 14.08 2.18
N HIS A 140 -12.95 13.94 0.87
CA HIS A 140 -14.03 13.90 -0.13
C HIS A 140 -14.98 12.72 0.10
N LEU A 141 -14.44 11.56 0.51
CA LEU A 141 -15.21 10.33 0.72
C LEU A 141 -15.71 10.16 2.16
N GLY A 142 -15.39 11.09 3.09
CA GLY A 142 -15.76 10.98 4.49
C GLY A 142 -15.05 9.82 5.21
N LEU A 143 -13.82 9.49 4.83
CA LEU A 143 -13.03 8.42 5.42
C LEU A 143 -12.11 8.95 6.53
N ASP A 144 -12.02 8.22 7.63
CA ASP A 144 -11.04 8.46 8.68
C ASP A 144 -9.63 8.09 8.19
N LEU A 145 -8.64 8.86 8.62
CA LEU A 145 -7.24 8.68 8.23
C LEU A 145 -6.29 9.08 9.36
N ASN A 146 -5.42 8.16 9.77
CA ASN A 146 -4.21 8.45 10.53
C ASN A 146 -3.04 8.48 9.55
N HIS A 147 -2.85 9.62 8.86
CA HIS A 147 -1.91 9.76 7.75
C HIS A 147 -0.47 9.51 8.17
N HIS A 148 0.30 8.86 7.30
CA HIS A 148 1.67 8.38 7.51
C HIS A 148 1.78 7.25 8.54
N HIS A 149 0.70 6.52 8.76
CA HIS A 149 0.72 5.21 9.38
C HIS A 149 0.34 4.18 8.31
N ALA A 150 1.31 3.37 7.86
CA ALA A 150 1.15 2.50 6.70
C ALA A 150 -0.12 1.62 6.74
N GLY A 151 -0.53 1.13 7.92
CA GLY A 151 -1.77 0.37 8.06
C GLY A 151 -3.03 1.19 7.78
N SER A 152 -3.07 2.45 8.26
CA SER A 152 -4.17 3.37 8.01
C SER A 152 -4.21 3.82 6.55
N ASP A 153 -3.04 4.12 5.97
CA ASP A 153 -2.94 4.59 4.59
C ASP A 153 -3.32 3.46 3.61
N ALA A 154 -2.92 2.21 3.88
CA ALA A 154 -3.37 1.03 3.13
C ALA A 154 -4.89 0.80 3.25
N GLU A 155 -5.48 0.94 4.45
CA GLU A 155 -6.94 0.81 4.59
C GLU A 155 -7.68 1.92 3.85
N ALA A 156 -7.20 3.15 3.91
CA ALA A 156 -7.77 4.26 3.15
C ALA A 156 -7.72 3.98 1.63
N CYS A 157 -6.60 3.47 1.11
CA CYS A 157 -6.48 3.05 -0.29
C CYS A 157 -7.52 1.96 -0.64
N ALA A 158 -7.71 0.96 0.23
CA ALA A 158 -8.71 -0.08 0.04
C ALA A 158 -10.12 0.53 -0.07
N ARG A 159 -10.48 1.41 0.85
CA ARG A 159 -11.80 2.06 0.88
C ARG A 159 -12.03 2.98 -0.32
N ILE A 160 -10.99 3.65 -0.82
CA ILE A 160 -11.07 4.45 -2.06
C ILE A 160 -11.41 3.56 -3.26
N VAL A 161 -10.77 2.39 -3.40
CA VAL A 161 -11.11 1.44 -4.47
C VAL A 161 -12.54 0.92 -4.31
N MET A 162 -12.97 0.58 -3.09
CA MET A 162 -14.35 0.16 -2.82
C MET A 162 -15.37 1.22 -3.25
N ALA A 163 -15.15 2.48 -2.88
CA ALA A 163 -16.02 3.60 -3.26
C ALA A 163 -16.04 3.80 -4.78
N ALA A 164 -14.88 3.74 -5.44
CA ALA A 164 -14.78 3.88 -6.88
C ALA A 164 -15.54 2.77 -7.63
N VAL A 165 -15.40 1.52 -7.20
CA VAL A 165 -16.11 0.38 -7.81
C VAL A 165 -17.62 0.43 -7.56
N ALA A 166 -18.04 0.89 -6.39
CA ALA A 166 -19.45 1.07 -6.08
C ALA A 166 -20.11 2.13 -6.97
N GLU A 167 -19.40 3.22 -7.28
CA GLU A 167 -19.88 4.28 -8.16
C GLU A 167 -19.81 3.91 -9.64
N ASN A 168 -18.68 3.31 -10.07
CA ASN A 168 -18.47 2.86 -11.45
C ASN A 168 -17.72 1.52 -11.49
N PRO A 169 -18.44 0.40 -11.68
CA PRO A 169 -17.82 -0.93 -11.73
C PRO A 169 -16.76 -1.12 -12.84
N ARG A 170 -16.70 -0.21 -13.84
CA ARG A 170 -15.70 -0.24 -14.91
C ARG A 170 -14.48 0.65 -14.66
N CYS A 171 -14.41 1.31 -13.50
CA CYS A 171 -13.33 2.25 -13.19
C CYS A 171 -11.94 1.59 -13.16
N LEU A 172 -11.86 0.28 -12.99
CA LEU A 172 -10.61 -0.48 -12.95
C LEU A 172 -10.11 -0.93 -14.34
N ALA A 173 -10.95 -0.91 -15.37
CA ALA A 173 -10.56 -1.34 -16.73
C ALA A 173 -9.28 -0.67 -17.28
N PRO A 174 -9.00 0.63 -17.03
CA PRO A 174 -7.75 1.25 -17.47
C PRO A 174 -6.48 0.65 -16.85
N PHE A 175 -6.59 -0.08 -15.75
CA PHE A 175 -5.48 -0.74 -15.05
C PHE A 175 -5.30 -2.21 -15.45
N GLY A 176 -6.13 -2.72 -16.36
CA GLY A 176 -6.07 -4.11 -16.83
C GLY A 176 -6.70 -5.11 -15.87
N VAL A 177 -7.62 -4.68 -15.02
CA VAL A 177 -8.33 -5.48 -14.02
C VAL A 177 -9.85 -5.31 -14.12
#